data_27dcb730089e16bcc5802ce4594fba3f
#
_entry.id   27dcb730089e16bcc5802ce4594fba3f
#
_cell.length_a   1.000
_cell.length_b   1.000
_cell.length_c   1.000
_cell.angle_alpha   90.00
_cell.angle_beta   90.00
_cell.angle_gamma   90.00
#
_symmetry.space_group_name_H-M   'P 1'
#
loop_
_entity.id
_entity.type
_entity.pdbx_description
1 polymer ?
#
loop_
_entity_poly.entity_id
_entity_poly.type
_entity_poly.pdbx_seq_one_letter_code
_entity_poly.pdbx_strand_id
1 'polypeptide(L)'
;MGLNWGGPDNLHPRILKELAHEIASPLARMFNESVNSGVVLYDWRIANIVPIFKKGKKSDPGNYRPVSLTSVVCKVLEKILEEKVVKDIEVNGKWDKIQHGFTKSRSCQTNLISFFEKVTDFLDKGNAVDLIYLDFSKAFDTVPHGELLVKLEKMGINMKIERWIRNWLKGRLQRVILKGELSDWREVTSGVPQGSVLGPILFNLFITDLSTKSGSVLIMFADDTKLGGIANLEKDQDIIQEDLDDLVNWSNSNRMKFNSEKCKVMHLGINNKNFSYKLGTHQLEVMEEEKDLGVLVDHRMTTSRQCDMAVKKANAVLGCIRRGISSRDKEVLVPLYKALVRPHLEYCVQFWSPMFKKDEFKLEQVQRRATRVIRRMENLSYERKVKELGLFSLTKRRLRGDMIALYKYIRGINTGEGEELFKLSTSVDTRTNGYKLAIGKFRLEIR
;
A
#
# COMPACT_ATOMS: atom_id res chain seq x y z
N MET A 1 17.01 6.57 25.87
CA MET A 1 16.05 5.59 26.41
C MET A 1 15.77 4.59 25.29
N GLY A 2 16.36 3.38 25.39
CA GLY A 2 16.15 2.32 24.41
C GLY A 2 14.74 1.80 24.53
N LEU A 3 13.92 2.06 23.53
CA LEU A 3 12.64 1.39 23.35
C LEU A 3 12.95 -0.11 23.15
N ASN A 4 12.60 -0.92 24.14
CA ASN A 4 12.71 -2.37 24.07
C ASN A 4 11.64 -2.87 23.09
N TRP A 5 11.97 -2.96 21.81
CA TRP A 5 11.10 -3.40 20.71
C TRP A 5 10.98 -4.93 20.64
N GLY A 6 11.30 -5.64 21.74
CA GLY A 6 11.14 -7.07 21.85
C GLY A 6 9.66 -7.47 21.93
N GLY A 7 9.32 -8.63 21.37
CA GLY A 7 8.04 -9.29 21.64
C GLY A 7 7.90 -9.67 23.12
N PRO A 8 6.80 -10.39 23.48
CA PRO A 8 6.62 -10.88 24.86
C PRO A 8 7.72 -11.80 25.35
N ASP A 9 8.45 -12.42 24.43
CA ASP A 9 9.61 -13.30 24.65
C ASP A 9 10.90 -12.54 25.00
N ASN A 10 10.90 -11.22 24.97
CA ASN A 10 12.06 -10.35 25.20
C ASN A 10 13.30 -10.66 24.33
N LEU A 11 13.12 -11.43 23.24
CA LEU A 11 14.19 -11.72 22.29
C LEU A 11 14.36 -10.56 21.30
N HIS A 12 15.59 -10.06 21.19
CA HIS A 12 15.90 -9.07 20.17
C HIS A 12 16.22 -9.76 18.84
N PRO A 13 15.68 -9.28 17.68
CA PRO A 13 15.91 -9.91 16.37
C PRO A 13 17.38 -10.11 15.99
N ARG A 14 18.26 -9.25 16.52
CA ARG A 14 19.71 -9.35 16.30
C ARG A 14 20.30 -10.64 16.87
N ILE A 15 19.79 -11.12 18.01
CA ILE A 15 20.25 -12.39 18.62
C ILE A 15 20.01 -13.54 17.63
N LEU A 16 18.81 -13.64 17.07
CA LEU A 16 18.50 -14.68 16.08
C LEU A 16 19.37 -14.55 14.82
N LYS A 17 19.69 -13.32 14.40
CA LYS A 17 20.56 -13.08 13.25
C LYS A 17 22.01 -13.50 13.49
N GLU A 18 22.58 -13.11 14.63
CA GLU A 18 23.96 -13.42 14.98
C GLU A 18 24.17 -14.92 15.25
N LEU A 19 23.18 -15.61 15.82
CA LEU A 19 23.22 -17.03 16.13
C LEU A 19 22.57 -17.92 15.05
N ALA A 20 22.27 -17.38 13.89
CA ALA A 20 21.44 -18.07 12.88
C ALA A 20 21.93 -19.48 12.51
N HIS A 21 23.25 -19.68 12.37
CA HIS A 21 23.83 -20.96 12.00
C HIS A 21 23.68 -22.01 13.12
N GLU A 22 23.84 -21.59 14.38
CA GLU A 22 23.78 -22.47 15.54
C GLU A 22 22.35 -22.90 15.87
N ILE A 23 21.38 -21.97 15.74
CA ILE A 23 20.00 -22.22 16.13
C ILE A 23 19.12 -22.75 14.99
N ALA A 24 19.58 -22.75 13.74
CA ALA A 24 18.77 -23.18 12.59
C ALA A 24 18.24 -24.61 12.74
N SER A 25 19.09 -25.57 13.11
CA SER A 25 18.68 -26.98 13.25
C SER A 25 17.69 -27.22 14.39
N PRO A 26 17.91 -26.74 15.63
CA PRO A 26 16.92 -26.86 16.70
C PRO A 26 15.61 -26.13 16.40
N LEU A 27 15.65 -24.92 15.79
CA LEU A 27 14.44 -24.24 15.38
C LEU A 27 13.68 -24.99 14.31
N ALA A 28 14.34 -25.57 13.31
CA ALA A 28 13.68 -26.36 12.28
C ALA A 28 12.96 -27.59 12.86
N ARG A 29 13.54 -28.29 13.85
CA ARG A 29 12.88 -29.39 14.55
C ARG A 29 11.63 -28.91 15.28
N MET A 30 11.74 -27.84 16.07
CA MET A 30 10.63 -27.25 16.83
C MET A 30 9.50 -26.80 15.89
N PHE A 31 9.80 -26.16 14.76
CA PHE A 31 8.84 -25.72 13.77
C PHE A 31 8.13 -26.88 13.09
N ASN A 32 8.87 -27.92 12.69
CA ASN A 32 8.30 -29.12 12.09
C ASN A 32 7.37 -29.84 13.08
N GLU A 33 7.77 -29.98 14.33
CA GLU A 33 6.94 -30.59 15.37
C GLU A 33 5.66 -29.78 15.58
N SER A 34 5.77 -28.45 15.72
CA SER A 34 4.62 -27.56 15.89
C SER A 34 3.64 -27.65 14.70
N VAL A 35 4.12 -27.64 13.46
CA VAL A 35 3.26 -27.73 12.26
C VAL A 35 2.64 -29.12 12.11
N ASN A 36 3.40 -30.19 12.37
CA ASN A 36 2.90 -31.56 12.25
C ASN A 36 1.85 -31.91 13.33
N SER A 37 2.08 -31.50 14.56
CA SER A 37 1.13 -31.72 15.68
C SER A 37 -0.02 -30.71 15.67
N GLY A 38 0.19 -29.52 15.08
CA GLY A 38 -0.71 -28.37 15.17
C GLY A 38 -0.61 -27.62 16.51
N VAL A 39 0.33 -27.99 17.38
CA VAL A 39 0.50 -27.34 18.69
C VAL A 39 1.22 -26.00 18.49
N VAL A 40 0.61 -24.92 18.96
CA VAL A 40 1.19 -23.58 18.97
C VAL A 40 1.61 -23.22 20.39
N LEU A 41 2.87 -22.85 20.56
CA LEU A 41 3.41 -22.50 21.88
C LEU A 41 2.70 -21.27 22.46
N TYR A 42 2.61 -21.18 23.79
CA TYR A 42 1.93 -20.09 24.48
C TYR A 42 2.52 -18.72 24.08
N ASP A 43 3.83 -18.57 24.08
CA ASP A 43 4.53 -17.32 23.73
C ASP A 43 4.26 -16.86 22.28
N TRP A 44 3.81 -17.75 21.41
CA TRP A 44 3.45 -17.41 20.02
C TRP A 44 2.04 -16.88 19.87
N ARG A 45 1.22 -17.05 20.91
CA ARG A 45 -0.18 -16.58 20.96
C ARG A 45 -0.37 -15.29 21.74
N ILE A 46 0.66 -14.81 22.41
CA ILE A 46 0.58 -13.55 23.17
C ILE A 46 1.22 -12.39 22.42
N ALA A 47 0.73 -11.18 22.64
CA ALA A 47 1.25 -9.98 22.00
C ALA A 47 1.24 -8.77 22.95
N ASN A 48 2.29 -7.96 22.87
CA ASN A 48 2.30 -6.64 23.46
C ASN A 48 1.86 -5.61 22.41
N ILE A 49 0.86 -4.79 22.72
CA ILE A 49 0.31 -3.77 21.83
C ILE A 49 0.96 -2.42 22.12
N VAL A 50 1.61 -1.84 21.10
CA VAL A 50 2.11 -0.47 21.14
C VAL A 50 1.16 0.44 20.37
N PRO A 51 0.50 1.42 21.05
CA PRO A 51 -0.38 2.35 20.37
C PRO A 51 0.43 3.43 19.63
N ILE A 52 0.32 3.46 18.29
CA ILE A 52 0.96 4.48 17.45
C ILE A 52 -0.08 5.55 17.08
N PHE A 53 0.17 6.79 17.50
CA PHE A 53 -0.73 7.91 17.19
C PHE A 53 -0.85 8.17 15.68
N LYS A 54 -2.06 8.27 15.17
CA LYS A 54 -2.36 8.56 13.75
C LYS A 54 -2.65 10.04 13.52
N LYS A 55 -3.73 10.55 14.11
CA LYS A 55 -4.25 11.92 13.95
C LYS A 55 -5.33 12.20 14.99
N GLY A 56 -5.78 13.44 15.10
CA GLY A 56 -6.88 13.82 15.98
C GLY A 56 -6.44 14.16 17.41
N LYS A 57 -7.32 13.98 18.38
CA LYS A 57 -7.02 14.23 19.80
C LYS A 57 -6.24 13.05 20.39
N LYS A 58 -5.12 13.34 21.07
CA LYS A 58 -4.28 12.31 21.71
C LYS A 58 -4.96 11.61 22.89
N SER A 59 -6.00 12.21 23.46
CA SER A 59 -6.80 11.63 24.54
C SER A 59 -7.78 10.55 24.06
N ASP A 60 -8.03 10.45 22.76
CA ASP A 60 -8.94 9.48 22.19
C ASP A 60 -8.19 8.22 21.74
N PRO A 61 -8.43 7.05 22.34
CA PRO A 61 -7.81 5.78 21.95
C PRO A 61 -8.08 5.38 20.50
N GLY A 62 -9.21 5.78 19.92
CA GLY A 62 -9.56 5.53 18.52
C GLY A 62 -8.60 6.16 17.51
N ASN A 63 -7.83 7.17 17.95
CA ASN A 63 -6.84 7.86 17.12
C ASN A 63 -5.45 7.17 17.08
N TYR A 64 -5.35 5.97 17.66
CA TYR A 64 -4.12 5.18 17.66
C TYR A 64 -4.26 3.91 16.80
N ARG A 65 -3.16 3.53 16.15
CA ARG A 65 -3.05 2.22 15.51
C ARG A 65 -2.43 1.24 16.50
N PRO A 66 -3.10 0.12 16.84
CA PRO A 66 -2.52 -0.90 17.69
C PRO A 66 -1.51 -1.73 16.89
N VAL A 67 -0.22 -1.63 17.23
CA VAL A 67 0.81 -2.47 16.62
C VAL A 67 1.15 -3.61 17.57
N SER A 68 0.95 -4.84 17.12
CA SER A 68 1.22 -6.06 17.87
C SER A 68 2.69 -6.44 17.79
N LEU A 69 3.37 -6.41 18.92
CA LEU A 69 4.71 -6.98 19.08
C LEU A 69 4.55 -8.45 19.47
N THR A 70 4.66 -9.34 18.49
CA THR A 70 4.59 -10.80 18.65
C THR A 70 5.99 -11.40 18.77
N SER A 71 6.09 -12.66 19.19
CA SER A 71 7.35 -13.41 19.27
C SER A 71 8.15 -13.35 17.98
N VAL A 72 9.45 -13.02 18.09
CA VAL A 72 10.33 -12.95 16.93
C VAL A 72 10.61 -14.33 16.35
N VAL A 73 10.68 -15.36 17.21
CA VAL A 73 10.82 -16.76 16.78
C VAL A 73 9.62 -17.21 15.99
N CYS A 74 8.40 -16.87 16.47
CA CYS A 74 7.16 -17.17 15.76
C CYS A 74 7.14 -16.52 14.36
N LYS A 75 7.59 -15.27 14.24
CA LYS A 75 7.66 -14.56 12.94
C LYS A 75 8.53 -15.28 11.90
N VAL A 76 9.58 -15.99 12.33
CA VAL A 76 10.39 -16.82 11.42
C VAL A 76 9.56 -17.98 10.88
N LEU A 77 8.80 -18.67 11.74
CA LEU A 77 7.89 -19.73 11.29
C LEU A 77 6.75 -19.17 10.43
N GLU A 78 6.14 -18.08 10.87
CA GLU A 78 5.09 -17.39 10.10
C GLU A 78 5.56 -17.08 8.67
N LYS A 79 6.83 -16.65 8.48
CA LYS A 79 7.40 -16.37 7.15
C LYS A 79 7.49 -17.62 6.29
N ILE A 80 7.88 -18.73 6.86
CA ILE A 80 7.94 -20.04 6.16
C ILE A 80 6.53 -20.50 5.76
N LEU A 81 5.55 -20.30 6.67
CA LEU A 81 4.16 -20.67 6.41
C LEU A 81 3.53 -19.76 5.36
N GLU A 82 3.79 -18.44 5.43
CA GLU A 82 3.34 -17.47 4.43
C GLU A 82 3.78 -17.89 3.02
N GLU A 83 5.06 -18.23 2.82
CA GLU A 83 5.58 -18.64 1.52
C GLU A 83 4.88 -19.91 0.98
N LYS A 84 4.54 -20.85 1.87
CA LYS A 84 3.77 -22.06 1.50
C LYS A 84 2.32 -21.75 1.17
N VAL A 85 1.66 -20.92 1.98
CA VAL A 85 0.27 -20.47 1.75
C VAL A 85 0.17 -19.75 0.40
N VAL A 86 1.08 -18.81 0.13
CA VAL A 86 1.12 -18.09 -1.16
C VAL A 86 1.28 -19.07 -2.32
N LYS A 87 2.19 -20.04 -2.20
CA LYS A 87 2.41 -21.06 -3.23
C LYS A 87 1.17 -21.92 -3.48
N ASP A 88 0.50 -22.39 -2.42
CA ASP A 88 -0.73 -23.19 -2.54
C ASP A 88 -1.83 -22.40 -3.28
N ILE A 89 -1.97 -21.11 -2.98
CA ILE A 89 -2.98 -20.23 -3.62
C ILE A 89 -2.61 -19.96 -5.09
N GLU A 90 -1.33 -19.71 -5.41
CA GLU A 90 -0.86 -19.51 -6.78
C GLU A 90 -1.12 -20.76 -7.64
N VAL A 91 -0.83 -21.95 -7.13
CA VAL A 91 -1.07 -23.23 -7.82
C VAL A 91 -2.56 -23.47 -8.05
N ASN A 92 -3.41 -23.10 -7.09
CA ASN A 92 -4.86 -23.25 -7.19
C ASN A 92 -5.54 -22.15 -8.03
N GLY A 93 -4.77 -21.17 -8.53
CA GLY A 93 -5.28 -20.06 -9.36
C GLY A 93 -6.26 -19.15 -8.64
N LYS A 94 -6.21 -19.08 -7.30
CA LYS A 94 -7.18 -18.35 -6.45
C LYS A 94 -6.70 -16.99 -6.00
N TRP A 95 -5.63 -16.47 -6.60
CA TRP A 95 -5.14 -15.14 -6.28
C TRP A 95 -5.96 -14.07 -6.97
N ASP A 96 -6.48 -13.11 -6.23
CA ASP A 96 -7.25 -12.03 -6.79
C ASP A 96 -6.36 -10.99 -7.48
N LYS A 97 -6.71 -10.65 -8.72
CA LYS A 97 -6.01 -9.64 -9.52
C LYS A 97 -6.24 -8.22 -9.04
N ILE A 98 -7.32 -7.93 -8.33
CA ILE A 98 -7.67 -6.58 -7.87
C ILE A 98 -6.95 -6.17 -6.58
N GLN A 99 -6.40 -7.12 -5.80
CA GLN A 99 -5.68 -6.84 -4.55
C GLN A 99 -4.19 -6.56 -4.79
N HIS A 100 -3.74 -5.35 -4.42
CA HIS A 100 -2.33 -4.93 -4.54
C HIS A 100 -1.59 -4.88 -3.21
N GLY A 101 -2.30 -4.73 -2.08
CA GLY A 101 -1.68 -4.69 -0.75
C GLY A 101 -1.10 -6.04 -0.36
N PHE A 102 0.11 -6.06 0.21
CA PHE A 102 0.79 -7.27 0.69
C PHE A 102 0.89 -8.40 -0.34
N THR A 103 0.84 -8.07 -1.62
CA THR A 103 0.92 -9.01 -2.73
C THR A 103 2.29 -8.90 -3.40
N LYS A 104 2.92 -10.05 -3.68
CA LYS A 104 4.21 -10.11 -4.36
C LYS A 104 4.16 -9.38 -5.69
N SER A 105 5.20 -8.59 -5.99
CA SER A 105 5.35 -7.82 -7.24
C SER A 105 4.29 -6.72 -7.44
N ARG A 106 3.48 -6.38 -6.44
CA ARG A 106 2.52 -5.29 -6.43
C ARG A 106 2.91 -4.21 -5.40
N SER A 107 2.41 -3.00 -5.58
CA SER A 107 2.76 -1.83 -4.76
C SER A 107 1.66 -0.77 -4.84
N CYS A 108 1.77 0.29 -4.02
CA CYS A 108 0.92 1.47 -4.15
C CYS A 108 0.98 2.06 -5.58
N GLN A 109 2.16 2.07 -6.20
CA GLN A 109 2.33 2.57 -7.56
C GLN A 109 1.58 1.72 -8.58
N THR A 110 1.67 0.39 -8.51
CA THR A 110 0.93 -0.49 -9.44
C THR A 110 -0.57 -0.37 -9.25
N ASN A 111 -1.06 -0.24 -8.02
CA ASN A 111 -2.47 -0.01 -7.73
C ASN A 111 -2.98 1.31 -8.36
N LEU A 112 -2.25 2.41 -8.13
CA LEU A 112 -2.62 3.72 -8.68
C LEU A 112 -2.61 3.71 -10.21
N ILE A 113 -1.57 3.17 -10.83
CA ILE A 113 -1.47 3.10 -12.29
C ILE A 113 -2.60 2.26 -12.88
N SER A 114 -2.82 1.05 -12.36
CA SER A 114 -3.84 0.13 -12.88
C SER A 114 -5.26 0.70 -12.79
N PHE A 115 -5.61 1.30 -11.66
CA PHE A 115 -6.92 1.89 -11.47
C PHE A 115 -7.14 3.11 -12.35
N PHE A 116 -6.21 4.06 -12.30
CA PHE A 116 -6.37 5.32 -13.01
C PHE A 116 -6.13 5.19 -14.53
N GLU A 117 -5.45 4.16 -14.99
CA GLU A 117 -5.41 3.84 -16.42
C GLU A 117 -6.83 3.60 -16.98
N LYS A 118 -7.64 2.80 -16.29
CA LYS A 118 -9.03 2.55 -16.67
C LYS A 118 -9.90 3.81 -16.56
N VAL A 119 -9.72 4.57 -15.48
CA VAL A 119 -10.45 5.84 -15.26
C VAL A 119 -10.13 6.85 -16.35
N THR A 120 -8.85 7.04 -16.68
CA THR A 120 -8.43 7.98 -17.73
C THR A 120 -8.84 7.52 -19.12
N ASP A 121 -8.92 6.20 -19.36
CA ASP A 121 -9.46 5.65 -20.60
C ASP A 121 -10.96 6.01 -20.79
N PHE A 122 -11.75 5.92 -19.72
CA PHE A 122 -13.15 6.37 -19.76
C PHE A 122 -13.25 7.86 -20.04
N LEU A 123 -12.47 8.70 -19.34
CA LEU A 123 -12.44 10.15 -19.53
C LEU A 123 -11.97 10.53 -20.95
N ASP A 124 -10.96 9.85 -21.48
CA ASP A 124 -10.43 10.10 -22.83
C ASP A 124 -11.47 9.78 -23.93
N LYS A 125 -12.32 8.78 -23.69
CA LYS A 125 -13.49 8.47 -24.54
C LYS A 125 -14.66 9.46 -24.39
N GLY A 126 -14.52 10.46 -23.50
CA GLY A 126 -15.51 11.53 -23.28
C GLY A 126 -16.58 11.20 -22.25
N ASN A 127 -16.41 10.12 -21.48
CA ASN A 127 -17.36 9.77 -20.42
C ASN A 127 -17.11 10.60 -19.15
N ALA A 128 -18.18 10.87 -18.41
CA ALA A 128 -18.09 11.23 -17.01
C ALA A 128 -17.83 9.96 -16.18
N VAL A 129 -17.10 10.10 -15.08
CA VAL A 129 -16.72 8.97 -14.22
C VAL A 129 -16.93 9.35 -12.77
N ASP A 130 -17.53 8.46 -11.99
CA ASP A 130 -17.63 8.61 -10.55
C ASP A 130 -16.70 7.63 -9.86
N LEU A 131 -15.90 8.16 -8.93
CA LEU A 131 -14.97 7.40 -8.10
C LEU A 131 -15.47 7.36 -6.67
N ILE A 132 -15.52 6.17 -6.08
CA ILE A 132 -15.93 5.97 -4.71
C ILE A 132 -14.75 5.36 -3.94
N TYR A 133 -14.36 6.05 -2.87
CA TYR A 133 -13.34 5.58 -1.94
C TYR A 133 -14.03 4.98 -0.73
N LEU A 134 -13.66 3.75 -0.40
CA LEU A 134 -14.25 2.96 0.67
C LEU A 134 -13.17 2.62 1.71
N ASP A 135 -13.51 2.76 2.99
CA ASP A 135 -12.65 2.46 4.15
C ASP A 135 -13.39 1.50 5.09
N PHE A 136 -12.74 0.43 5.52
CA PHE A 136 -13.32 -0.46 6.52
C PHE A 136 -13.05 0.04 7.95
N SER A 137 -14.01 -0.16 8.82
CA SER A 137 -13.85 0.13 10.25
C SER A 137 -12.96 -0.92 10.92
N LYS A 138 -11.72 -0.55 11.31
CA LYS A 138 -10.78 -1.44 12.02
C LYS A 138 -10.60 -2.79 11.32
N ALA A 139 -10.40 -2.79 10.00
CA ALA A 139 -10.41 -3.95 9.13
C ALA A 139 -9.64 -5.17 9.70
N PHE A 140 -8.37 -4.98 10.07
CA PHE A 140 -7.52 -6.05 10.62
C PHE A 140 -8.00 -6.59 11.97
N ASP A 141 -8.68 -5.77 12.78
CA ASP A 141 -9.10 -6.13 14.13
C ASP A 141 -10.46 -6.84 14.15
N THR A 142 -11.22 -6.79 13.03
CA THR A 142 -12.60 -7.27 12.96
C THR A 142 -12.79 -8.57 12.18
N VAL A 143 -11.75 -9.09 11.52
CA VAL A 143 -11.82 -10.35 10.76
C VAL A 143 -12.35 -11.48 11.64
N PRO A 144 -13.54 -12.09 11.36
CA PRO A 144 -14.06 -13.17 12.16
C PRO A 144 -13.27 -14.46 11.91
N HIS A 145 -12.76 -15.09 12.97
CA HIS A 145 -11.89 -16.27 12.84
C HIS A 145 -12.60 -17.45 12.18
N GLY A 146 -13.90 -17.68 12.50
CA GLY A 146 -14.66 -18.78 11.93
C GLY A 146 -14.78 -18.69 10.42
N GLU A 147 -15.25 -17.55 9.93
CA GLU A 147 -15.43 -17.27 8.50
C GLU A 147 -14.08 -17.28 7.74
N LEU A 148 -13.02 -16.74 8.36
CA LEU A 148 -11.67 -16.82 7.79
C LEU A 148 -11.25 -18.28 7.57
N LEU A 149 -11.40 -19.15 8.57
CA LEU A 149 -10.99 -20.54 8.47
C LEU A 149 -11.78 -21.31 7.40
N VAL A 150 -13.07 -21.05 7.27
CA VAL A 150 -13.89 -21.63 6.18
C VAL A 150 -13.38 -21.19 4.80
N LYS A 151 -12.99 -19.92 4.66
CA LYS A 151 -12.41 -19.42 3.40
C LYS A 151 -11.06 -20.07 3.08
N LEU A 152 -10.18 -20.22 4.08
CA LEU A 152 -8.88 -20.89 3.92
C LEU A 152 -9.03 -22.36 3.45
N GLU A 153 -9.97 -23.09 4.02
CA GLU A 153 -10.31 -24.46 3.62
C GLU A 153 -10.76 -24.51 2.15
N LYS A 154 -11.68 -23.63 1.76
CA LYS A 154 -12.18 -23.53 0.36
C LYS A 154 -11.06 -23.16 -0.63
N MET A 155 -10.01 -22.48 -0.20
CA MET A 155 -8.86 -22.13 -1.03
C MET A 155 -7.90 -23.28 -1.26
N GLY A 156 -8.07 -24.41 -0.54
CA GLY A 156 -7.25 -25.61 -0.70
C GLY A 156 -5.85 -25.46 -0.11
N ILE A 157 -5.74 -24.70 0.98
CA ILE A 157 -4.49 -24.62 1.76
C ILE A 157 -4.21 -25.96 2.42
N ASN A 158 -2.92 -26.32 2.51
CA ASN A 158 -2.51 -27.56 3.17
C ASN A 158 -3.12 -27.68 4.57
N MET A 159 -3.79 -28.82 4.85
CA MET A 159 -4.53 -29.07 6.09
C MET A 159 -3.69 -28.92 7.37
N LYS A 160 -2.37 -29.22 7.33
CA LYS A 160 -1.50 -29.04 8.50
C LYS A 160 -1.29 -27.56 8.79
N ILE A 161 -1.14 -26.74 7.74
CA ILE A 161 -0.97 -25.30 7.86
C ILE A 161 -2.28 -24.65 8.33
N GLU A 162 -3.42 -25.04 7.74
CA GLU A 162 -4.74 -24.53 8.14
C GLU A 162 -5.00 -24.84 9.62
N ARG A 163 -4.76 -26.10 10.08
CA ARG A 163 -4.88 -26.49 11.49
C ARG A 163 -3.96 -25.67 12.40
N TRP A 164 -2.72 -25.42 11.95
CA TRP A 164 -1.79 -24.58 12.71
C TRP A 164 -2.29 -23.14 12.83
N ILE A 165 -2.77 -22.55 11.73
CA ILE A 165 -3.36 -21.18 11.73
C ILE A 165 -4.56 -21.11 12.65
N ARG A 166 -5.46 -22.11 12.61
CA ARG A 166 -6.62 -22.23 13.51
C ARG A 166 -6.19 -22.16 14.98
N ASN A 167 -5.19 -22.94 15.35
CA ASN A 167 -4.68 -23.00 16.72
C ASN A 167 -3.85 -21.74 17.08
N TRP A 168 -3.22 -21.11 16.12
CA TRP A 168 -2.52 -19.85 16.30
C TRP A 168 -3.46 -18.67 16.53
N LEU A 169 -4.66 -18.67 15.96
CA LEU A 169 -5.70 -17.68 16.20
C LEU A 169 -6.46 -17.92 17.51
N LYS A 170 -6.58 -19.18 17.95
CA LYS A 170 -7.37 -19.56 19.13
C LYS A 170 -6.64 -19.22 20.43
N GLY A 171 -7.38 -18.62 21.38
CA GLY A 171 -6.88 -18.33 22.74
C GLY A 171 -5.70 -17.36 22.76
N ARG A 172 -5.65 -16.44 21.80
CA ARG A 172 -4.64 -15.36 21.80
C ARG A 172 -4.92 -14.37 22.91
N LEU A 173 -3.84 -13.86 23.50
CA LEU A 173 -3.92 -12.81 24.50
C LEU A 173 -3.12 -11.59 24.06
N GLN A 174 -3.59 -10.42 24.45
CA GLN A 174 -2.90 -9.16 24.20
C GLN A 174 -2.97 -8.23 25.40
N ARG A 175 -1.95 -7.39 25.56
CA ARG A 175 -1.93 -6.29 26.52
C ARG A 175 -1.31 -5.06 25.92
N VAL A 176 -1.70 -3.88 26.39
CA VAL A 176 -1.13 -2.61 25.94
C VAL A 176 0.14 -2.28 26.75
N ILE A 177 1.17 -1.82 26.05
CA ILE A 177 2.36 -1.24 26.65
C ILE A 177 2.40 0.25 26.32
N LEU A 178 2.44 1.10 27.37
CA LEU A 178 2.54 2.55 27.22
C LEU A 178 3.54 3.12 28.22
N LYS A 179 4.66 3.66 27.76
CA LYS A 179 5.71 4.27 28.57
C LYS A 179 6.29 3.36 29.68
N GLY A 180 6.29 2.05 29.46
CA GLY A 180 6.76 1.05 30.42
C GLY A 180 5.66 0.43 31.27
N GLU A 181 4.49 1.03 31.33
CA GLU A 181 3.33 0.49 32.03
C GLU A 181 2.62 -0.57 31.18
N LEU A 182 2.04 -1.56 31.83
CA LEU A 182 1.37 -2.72 31.22
C LEU A 182 -0.08 -2.76 31.67
N SER A 183 -1.00 -2.97 30.72
CA SER A 183 -2.37 -3.32 31.04
C SER A 183 -2.50 -4.80 31.38
N ASP A 184 -3.66 -5.20 31.91
CA ASP A 184 -4.04 -6.61 32.03
C ASP A 184 -4.10 -7.30 30.67
N TRP A 185 -3.91 -8.61 30.68
CA TRP A 185 -4.13 -9.46 29.52
C TRP A 185 -5.61 -9.52 29.14
N ARG A 186 -5.87 -9.39 27.84
CA ARG A 186 -7.22 -9.52 27.27
C ARG A 186 -7.20 -10.55 26.15
N GLU A 187 -8.25 -11.34 26.07
CA GLU A 187 -8.43 -12.30 24.99
C GLU A 187 -8.75 -11.61 23.67
N VAL A 188 -8.22 -12.17 22.57
CA VAL A 188 -8.47 -11.73 21.18
C VAL A 188 -9.45 -12.70 20.56
N THR A 189 -10.69 -12.27 20.34
CA THR A 189 -11.79 -13.08 19.80
C THR A 189 -12.01 -12.89 18.31
N SER A 190 -11.42 -11.84 17.71
CA SER A 190 -11.50 -11.52 16.30
C SER A 190 -10.23 -10.80 15.84
N GLY A 191 -10.07 -10.71 14.53
CA GLY A 191 -8.98 -9.98 13.89
C GLY A 191 -7.71 -10.79 13.69
N VAL A 192 -6.84 -10.23 12.87
CA VAL A 192 -5.49 -10.75 12.62
C VAL A 192 -4.46 -9.76 13.16
N PRO A 193 -3.39 -10.21 13.84
CA PRO A 193 -2.48 -9.32 14.55
C PRO A 193 -1.76 -8.35 13.61
N GLN A 194 -1.98 -7.04 13.78
CA GLN A 194 -1.26 -5.99 13.05
C GLN A 194 0.20 -5.95 13.49
N GLY A 195 1.11 -6.58 12.73
CA GLY A 195 2.55 -6.69 13.06
C GLY A 195 3.05 -8.13 13.10
N SER A 196 2.19 -9.12 12.90
CA SER A 196 2.57 -10.49 12.53
C SER A 196 2.93 -10.56 11.04
N VAL A 197 3.54 -11.64 10.62
CA VAL A 197 3.87 -11.90 9.20
C VAL A 197 2.66 -12.48 8.47
N LEU A 198 1.90 -13.38 9.12
CA LEU A 198 0.71 -13.99 8.53
C LEU A 198 -0.51 -13.06 8.49
N GLY A 199 -0.62 -12.08 9.40
CA GLY A 199 -1.78 -11.21 9.48
C GLY A 199 -2.20 -10.58 8.14
N PRO A 200 -1.29 -9.91 7.41
CA PRO A 200 -1.61 -9.28 6.14
C PRO A 200 -2.11 -10.26 5.07
N ILE A 201 -1.49 -11.45 4.94
CA ILE A 201 -1.92 -12.44 3.96
C ILE A 201 -3.28 -13.03 4.33
N LEU A 202 -3.52 -13.33 5.61
CA LEU A 202 -4.81 -13.85 6.08
C LEU A 202 -5.93 -12.83 5.86
N PHE A 203 -5.65 -11.54 6.05
CA PHE A 203 -6.58 -10.48 5.72
C PHE A 203 -6.91 -10.46 4.22
N ASN A 204 -5.90 -10.48 3.35
CA ASN A 204 -6.11 -10.52 1.91
C ASN A 204 -6.94 -11.73 1.47
N LEU A 205 -6.67 -12.91 2.05
CA LEU A 205 -7.43 -14.13 1.76
C LEU A 205 -8.87 -14.03 2.25
N PHE A 206 -9.09 -13.33 3.35
CA PHE A 206 -10.44 -13.11 3.86
C PHE A 206 -11.29 -12.25 2.92
N ILE A 207 -10.71 -11.21 2.32
CA ILE A 207 -11.43 -10.27 1.44
C ILE A 207 -11.37 -10.64 -0.05
N THR A 208 -10.77 -11.78 -0.42
CA THR A 208 -10.53 -12.15 -1.83
C THR A 208 -11.82 -12.39 -2.62
N ASP A 209 -12.95 -12.65 -1.97
CA ASP A 209 -14.27 -12.82 -2.57
C ASP A 209 -15.10 -11.53 -2.60
N LEU A 210 -14.51 -10.40 -2.19
CA LEU A 210 -15.11 -9.08 -2.38
C LEU A 210 -15.02 -8.71 -3.87
N SER A 211 -16.15 -8.65 -4.53
CA SER A 211 -16.24 -8.38 -5.96
C SER A 211 -17.50 -7.60 -6.30
N THR A 212 -17.52 -6.99 -7.46
CA THR A 212 -18.68 -6.35 -8.06
C THR A 212 -19.19 -7.19 -9.23
N LYS A 213 -20.49 -7.14 -9.51
CA LYS A 213 -21.12 -7.94 -10.56
C LYS A 213 -21.55 -7.10 -11.75
N SER A 214 -21.80 -5.81 -11.53
CA SER A 214 -22.50 -4.95 -12.50
C SER A 214 -21.57 -4.20 -13.45
N GLY A 215 -20.23 -4.28 -13.26
CA GLY A 215 -19.25 -3.84 -14.26
C GLY A 215 -18.42 -2.63 -13.90
N SER A 216 -18.49 -2.10 -12.67
CA SER A 216 -17.57 -1.07 -12.18
C SER A 216 -16.16 -1.64 -11.98
N VAL A 217 -15.16 -0.79 -12.10
CA VAL A 217 -13.76 -1.12 -11.83
C VAL A 217 -13.53 -1.12 -10.33
N LEU A 218 -13.30 -2.29 -9.74
CA LEU A 218 -12.93 -2.44 -8.33
C LEU A 218 -11.44 -2.70 -8.22
N ILE A 219 -10.75 -2.03 -7.28
CA ILE A 219 -9.36 -2.29 -6.92
C ILE A 219 -9.14 -2.12 -5.42
N MET A 220 -8.24 -2.92 -4.86
CA MET A 220 -7.94 -2.91 -3.43
C MET A 220 -6.45 -2.75 -3.14
N PHE A 221 -6.15 -2.12 -2.02
CA PHE A 221 -4.82 -2.13 -1.40
C PHE A 221 -4.98 -2.41 0.10
N ALA A 222 -4.90 -3.68 0.48
CA ALA A 222 -5.35 -4.18 1.78
C ALA A 222 -6.83 -3.78 2.02
N ASP A 223 -7.10 -2.97 3.04
CA ASP A 223 -8.43 -2.47 3.39
C ASP A 223 -8.87 -1.24 2.59
N ASP A 224 -7.94 -0.49 1.99
CA ASP A 224 -8.28 0.63 1.11
C ASP A 224 -8.89 0.10 -0.19
N THR A 225 -10.16 0.40 -0.44
CA THR A 225 -10.94 -0.09 -1.59
C THR A 225 -11.42 1.07 -2.43
N LYS A 226 -11.34 0.93 -3.76
CA LYS A 226 -11.81 1.95 -4.72
C LYS A 226 -12.72 1.31 -5.75
N LEU A 227 -13.82 2.01 -6.04
CA LEU A 227 -14.77 1.67 -7.09
C LEU A 227 -14.82 2.81 -8.09
N GLY A 228 -14.77 2.52 -9.40
CA GLY A 228 -14.88 3.53 -10.45
C GLY A 228 -15.81 3.06 -11.55
N GLY A 229 -16.72 3.93 -11.98
CA GLY A 229 -17.68 3.62 -13.04
C GLY A 229 -18.00 4.81 -13.91
N ILE A 230 -18.48 4.55 -15.14
CA ILE A 230 -19.02 5.56 -16.02
C ILE A 230 -20.30 6.12 -15.40
N ALA A 231 -20.53 7.44 -15.52
CA ALA A 231 -21.64 8.14 -14.88
C ALA A 231 -22.28 9.19 -15.82
N ASN A 232 -22.59 8.79 -17.06
CA ASN A 232 -23.20 9.68 -18.05
C ASN A 232 -24.74 9.77 -17.90
N LEU A 233 -25.37 8.64 -17.55
CA LEU A 233 -26.82 8.47 -17.53
C LEU A 233 -27.27 7.87 -16.19
N GLU A 234 -28.57 7.98 -15.87
CA GLU A 234 -29.16 7.39 -14.66
C GLU A 234 -28.90 5.87 -14.57
N LYS A 235 -29.01 5.15 -15.68
CA LYS A 235 -28.68 3.72 -15.73
C LYS A 235 -27.24 3.41 -15.33
N ASP A 236 -26.30 4.32 -15.59
CA ASP A 236 -24.90 4.14 -15.18
C ASP A 236 -24.76 4.37 -13.68
N GLN A 237 -25.55 5.31 -13.11
CA GLN A 237 -25.67 5.50 -11.66
C GLN A 237 -26.21 4.23 -11.00
N ASP A 238 -27.26 3.63 -11.56
CA ASP A 238 -27.88 2.41 -11.04
C ASP A 238 -26.86 1.28 -10.96
N ILE A 239 -26.04 1.09 -11.99
CA ILE A 239 -24.94 0.10 -12.02
C ILE A 239 -23.97 0.30 -10.87
N ILE A 240 -23.51 1.54 -10.64
CA ILE A 240 -22.58 1.86 -9.56
C ILE A 240 -23.26 1.64 -8.19
N GLN A 241 -24.54 2.00 -8.07
CA GLN A 241 -25.30 1.79 -6.82
C GLN A 241 -25.51 0.30 -6.53
N GLU A 242 -25.83 -0.53 -7.53
CA GLU A 242 -25.94 -1.97 -7.39
C GLU A 242 -24.62 -2.60 -6.91
N ASP A 243 -23.48 -2.18 -7.48
CA ASP A 243 -22.17 -2.61 -7.04
C ASP A 243 -21.87 -2.20 -5.59
N LEU A 244 -22.28 -0.99 -5.16
CA LEU A 244 -22.19 -0.56 -3.75
C LEU A 244 -23.07 -1.41 -2.83
N ASP A 245 -24.28 -1.75 -3.26
CA ASP A 245 -25.20 -2.59 -2.49
C ASP A 245 -24.65 -4.03 -2.36
N ASP A 246 -24.03 -4.57 -3.40
CA ASP A 246 -23.32 -5.85 -3.34
C ASP A 246 -22.18 -5.82 -2.33
N LEU A 247 -21.38 -4.74 -2.30
CA LEU A 247 -20.31 -4.56 -1.32
C LEU A 247 -20.85 -4.45 0.12
N VAL A 248 -21.97 -3.77 0.32
CA VAL A 248 -22.67 -3.70 1.63
C VAL A 248 -23.18 -5.08 2.05
N ASN A 249 -23.78 -5.83 1.13
CA ASN A 249 -24.27 -7.19 1.40
C ASN A 249 -23.12 -8.13 1.78
N TRP A 250 -21.99 -8.05 1.05
CA TRP A 250 -20.78 -8.78 1.40
C TRP A 250 -20.27 -8.40 2.81
N SER A 251 -20.21 -7.10 3.08
CA SER A 251 -19.79 -6.54 4.38
C SER A 251 -20.64 -7.10 5.54
N ASN A 252 -21.95 -7.11 5.39
CA ASN A 252 -22.88 -7.65 6.40
C ASN A 252 -22.71 -9.17 6.58
N SER A 253 -22.60 -9.93 5.49
CA SER A 253 -22.42 -11.38 5.51
C SER A 253 -21.09 -11.80 6.15
N ASN A 254 -20.04 -11.01 5.96
CA ASN A 254 -18.71 -11.26 6.49
C ASN A 254 -18.42 -10.51 7.80
N ARG A 255 -19.41 -9.83 8.39
CA ARG A 255 -19.30 -9.08 9.65
C ARG A 255 -18.19 -8.04 9.68
N MET A 256 -17.85 -7.49 8.51
CA MET A 256 -16.91 -6.40 8.36
C MET A 256 -17.63 -5.12 7.95
N LYS A 257 -17.60 -4.10 8.79
CA LYS A 257 -18.35 -2.85 8.53
C LYS A 257 -17.49 -1.82 7.81
N PHE A 258 -18.06 -1.18 6.80
CA PHE A 258 -17.48 0.04 6.24
C PHE A 258 -17.56 1.20 7.25
N ASN A 259 -16.58 2.10 7.17
CA ASN A 259 -16.64 3.37 7.88
C ASN A 259 -17.31 4.40 6.98
N SER A 260 -18.64 4.47 7.04
CA SER A 260 -19.44 5.30 6.14
C SER A 260 -19.06 6.78 6.16
N GLU A 261 -18.62 7.32 7.31
CA GLU A 261 -18.18 8.73 7.43
C GLU A 261 -16.89 9.02 6.64
N LYS A 262 -16.08 7.99 6.37
CA LYS A 262 -14.86 8.15 5.57
C LYS A 262 -15.05 7.77 4.11
N CYS A 263 -16.12 7.04 3.79
CA CYS A 263 -16.45 6.70 2.42
C CYS A 263 -16.97 7.93 1.68
N LYS A 264 -16.43 8.20 0.48
CA LYS A 264 -16.71 9.45 -0.25
C LYS A 264 -16.75 9.21 -1.75
N VAL A 265 -17.43 10.11 -2.46
CA VAL A 265 -17.51 10.09 -3.93
C VAL A 265 -16.78 11.31 -4.50
N MET A 266 -16.08 11.10 -5.61
CA MET A 266 -15.44 12.14 -6.43
C MET A 266 -15.96 12.05 -7.86
N HIS A 267 -16.45 13.15 -8.39
CA HIS A 267 -16.99 13.25 -9.73
C HIS A 267 -15.93 13.76 -10.70
N LEU A 268 -15.68 13.03 -11.77
CA LEU A 268 -14.68 13.34 -12.79
C LEU A 268 -15.37 13.58 -14.17
N GLY A 269 -14.74 14.43 -14.98
CA GLY A 269 -15.22 14.74 -16.33
C GLY A 269 -16.04 16.02 -16.39
N ILE A 270 -16.06 16.66 -17.59
CA ILE A 270 -16.61 18.01 -17.79
C ILE A 270 -18.14 18.03 -17.63
N ASN A 271 -18.82 16.97 -18.07
CA ASN A 271 -20.30 16.87 -18.11
C ASN A 271 -20.83 15.91 -17.05
N ASN A 272 -20.12 15.73 -15.95
CA ASN A 272 -20.58 14.85 -14.88
C ASN A 272 -21.87 15.42 -14.24
N LYS A 273 -22.89 14.58 -14.11
CA LYS A 273 -24.18 14.94 -13.53
C LYS A 273 -24.18 15.00 -12.00
N ASN A 274 -23.04 14.62 -11.38
CA ASN A 274 -22.86 14.62 -9.93
C ASN A 274 -23.95 13.81 -9.21
N PHE A 275 -24.14 12.56 -9.63
CA PHE A 275 -25.09 11.65 -9.03
C PHE A 275 -24.81 11.40 -7.55
N SER A 276 -25.84 11.21 -6.76
CA SER A 276 -25.71 10.87 -5.34
C SER A 276 -25.74 9.35 -5.17
N TYR A 277 -24.88 8.85 -4.26
CA TYR A 277 -24.76 7.43 -3.94
C TYR A 277 -24.98 7.17 -2.47
N LYS A 278 -25.44 5.96 -2.13
CA LYS A 278 -25.64 5.51 -0.77
C LYS A 278 -24.79 4.27 -0.48
N LEU A 279 -24.25 4.20 0.71
CA LEU A 279 -23.60 3.01 1.25
C LEU A 279 -24.49 2.47 2.40
N GLY A 280 -25.39 1.53 2.09
CA GLY A 280 -26.49 1.15 2.94
C GLY A 280 -27.45 2.33 3.16
N THR A 281 -27.61 2.80 4.40
CA THR A 281 -28.48 3.95 4.73
C THR A 281 -27.75 5.30 4.67
N HIS A 282 -26.42 5.30 4.55
CA HIS A 282 -25.62 6.53 4.60
C HIS A 282 -25.37 7.09 3.19
N GLN A 283 -25.72 8.37 2.98
CA GLN A 283 -25.42 9.07 1.73
C GLN A 283 -23.93 9.48 1.72
N LEU A 284 -23.23 9.17 0.64
CA LEU A 284 -21.82 9.50 0.49
C LEU A 284 -21.62 11.00 0.28
N GLU A 285 -20.64 11.55 0.99
CA GLU A 285 -20.22 12.94 0.81
C GLU A 285 -19.40 13.09 -0.47
N VAL A 286 -19.64 14.20 -1.19
CA VAL A 286 -18.87 14.58 -2.36
C VAL A 286 -17.56 15.24 -1.94
N MET A 287 -16.46 14.90 -2.61
CA MET A 287 -15.18 15.55 -2.39
C MET A 287 -14.52 15.96 -3.70
N GLU A 288 -13.70 17.00 -3.63
CA GLU A 288 -12.93 17.50 -4.78
C GLU A 288 -11.52 16.91 -4.86
N GLU A 289 -11.00 16.38 -3.77
CA GLU A 289 -9.66 15.79 -3.68
C GLU A 289 -9.59 14.69 -2.62
N GLU A 290 -8.79 13.66 -2.88
CA GLU A 290 -8.51 12.57 -1.93
C GLU A 290 -7.02 12.23 -1.90
N LYS A 291 -6.57 11.78 -0.75
CA LYS A 291 -5.20 11.27 -0.57
C LYS A 291 -5.17 9.75 -0.75
N ASP A 292 -5.12 9.32 -1.98
CA ASP A 292 -5.10 7.91 -2.38
C ASP A 292 -3.70 7.30 -2.23
N LEU A 293 -3.56 6.31 -1.36
CA LEU A 293 -2.28 5.64 -1.05
C LEU A 293 -1.09 6.60 -0.87
N GLY A 294 -1.38 7.77 -0.30
CA GLY A 294 -0.35 8.79 -0.01
C GLY A 294 -0.10 9.82 -1.10
N VAL A 295 -0.73 9.69 -2.27
CA VAL A 295 -0.72 10.65 -3.38
C VAL A 295 -2.03 11.42 -3.41
N LEU A 296 -1.97 12.73 -3.61
CA LEU A 296 -3.16 13.58 -3.71
C LEU A 296 -3.71 13.51 -5.15
N VAL A 297 -4.96 13.12 -5.27
CA VAL A 297 -5.71 13.07 -6.53
C VAL A 297 -6.83 14.09 -6.44
N ASP A 298 -7.06 14.88 -7.47
CA ASP A 298 -8.15 15.85 -7.55
C ASP A 298 -9.14 15.50 -8.69
N HIS A 299 -10.34 16.07 -8.61
CA HIS A 299 -11.43 15.84 -9.57
C HIS A 299 -11.10 16.27 -11.01
N ARG A 300 -10.05 17.05 -11.21
CA ARG A 300 -9.57 17.46 -12.55
C ARG A 300 -8.42 16.60 -13.05
N MET A 301 -8.01 15.59 -12.27
CA MET A 301 -6.84 14.74 -12.56
C MET A 301 -5.55 15.56 -12.77
N THR A 302 -5.41 16.72 -12.07
CA THR A 302 -4.18 17.52 -12.15
C THR A 302 -3.15 17.05 -11.15
N THR A 303 -1.86 17.19 -11.49
CA THR A 303 -0.76 16.78 -10.60
C THR A 303 -0.19 17.94 -9.78
N SER A 304 -0.66 19.17 -10.00
CA SER A 304 -0.09 20.37 -9.38
C SER A 304 -0.19 20.38 -7.85
N ARG A 305 -1.35 20.00 -7.30
CA ARG A 305 -1.55 19.91 -5.84
C ARG A 305 -0.66 18.86 -5.19
N GLN A 306 -0.49 17.72 -5.83
CA GLN A 306 0.44 16.68 -5.38
C GLN A 306 1.89 17.19 -5.41
N CYS A 307 2.30 17.90 -6.47
CA CYS A 307 3.63 18.53 -6.56
C CYS A 307 3.85 19.51 -5.40
N ASP A 308 2.87 20.39 -5.11
CA ASP A 308 2.96 21.35 -4.01
C ASP A 308 3.06 20.64 -2.64
N MET A 309 2.28 19.57 -2.41
CA MET A 309 2.36 18.76 -1.20
C MET A 309 3.73 18.08 -1.05
N ALA A 310 4.26 17.49 -2.12
CA ALA A 310 5.57 16.84 -2.13
C ALA A 310 6.69 17.85 -1.80
N VAL A 311 6.66 19.03 -2.46
CA VAL A 311 7.60 20.13 -2.22
C VAL A 311 7.51 20.62 -0.77
N LYS A 312 6.31 20.81 -0.22
CA LYS A 312 6.09 21.25 1.16
C LYS A 312 6.70 20.27 2.16
N LYS A 313 6.43 18.97 2.01
CA LYS A 313 7.00 17.91 2.87
C LYS A 313 8.51 17.85 2.76
N ALA A 314 9.04 17.82 1.55
CA ALA A 314 10.49 17.76 1.30
C ALA A 314 11.23 18.97 1.91
N ASN A 315 10.69 20.19 1.74
CA ASN A 315 11.26 21.40 2.34
C ASN A 315 11.18 21.39 3.87
N ALA A 316 10.11 20.85 4.48
CA ALA A 316 10.00 20.74 5.93
C ALA A 316 11.11 19.84 6.48
N VAL A 317 11.35 18.67 5.87
CA VAL A 317 12.43 17.76 6.25
C VAL A 317 13.80 18.38 6.02
N LEU A 318 14.01 19.05 4.88
CA LEU A 318 15.26 19.77 4.60
C LEU A 318 15.51 20.87 5.65
N GLY A 319 14.47 21.57 6.10
CA GLY A 319 14.54 22.54 7.19
C GLY A 319 14.96 21.90 8.53
N CYS A 320 14.45 20.72 8.85
CA CYS A 320 14.85 19.97 10.05
C CYS A 320 16.33 19.56 9.97
N ILE A 321 16.78 19.05 8.84
CA ILE A 321 18.21 18.70 8.64
C ILE A 321 19.10 19.93 8.84
N ARG A 322 18.72 21.07 8.25
CA ARG A 322 19.50 22.32 8.38
C ARG A 322 19.62 22.83 9.80
N ARG A 323 18.59 22.66 10.63
CA ARG A 323 18.59 23.08 12.04
C ARG A 323 19.29 22.07 12.95
N GLY A 324 19.10 20.77 12.69
CA GLY A 324 19.61 19.71 13.57
C GLY A 324 21.06 19.25 13.30
N ILE A 325 21.60 19.58 12.12
CA ILE A 325 22.94 19.13 11.70
C ILE A 325 23.82 20.35 11.47
N SER A 326 24.91 20.44 12.23
CA SER A 326 25.90 21.53 12.13
C SER A 326 26.85 21.35 10.93
N SER A 327 27.23 20.09 10.61
CA SER A 327 28.08 19.81 9.46
C SER A 327 27.42 20.21 8.14
N ARG A 328 28.27 20.77 7.25
CA ARG A 328 27.88 21.13 5.87
C ARG A 328 28.65 20.32 4.83
N ASP A 329 29.28 19.23 5.26
CA ASP A 329 30.09 18.38 4.40
C ASP A 329 29.20 17.48 3.53
N LYS A 330 29.63 17.23 2.30
CA LYS A 330 28.87 16.43 1.35
C LYS A 330 28.66 14.99 1.81
N GLU A 331 29.63 14.44 2.55
CA GLU A 331 29.61 13.10 3.13
C GLU A 331 28.47 12.91 4.14
N VAL A 332 28.01 13.99 4.77
CA VAL A 332 26.89 14.00 5.71
C VAL A 332 25.59 14.40 5.04
N LEU A 333 25.60 15.52 4.30
CA LEU A 333 24.34 16.09 3.77
C LEU A 333 23.76 15.33 2.58
N VAL A 334 24.60 14.75 1.71
CA VAL A 334 24.10 14.00 0.55
C VAL A 334 23.38 12.71 0.93
N PRO A 335 23.90 11.86 1.85
CA PRO A 335 23.16 10.73 2.37
C PRO A 335 21.84 11.11 3.02
N LEU A 336 21.83 12.15 3.87
CA LEU A 336 20.60 12.64 4.53
C LEU A 336 19.56 13.13 3.50
N TYR A 337 20.00 13.89 2.50
CA TYR A 337 19.12 14.29 1.40
C TYR A 337 18.53 13.08 0.66
N LYS A 338 19.39 12.12 0.28
CA LYS A 338 18.98 10.90 -0.43
C LYS A 338 18.00 10.04 0.38
N ALA A 339 18.19 9.95 1.69
CA ALA A 339 17.40 9.09 2.56
C ALA A 339 16.10 9.76 3.07
N LEU A 340 16.13 11.05 3.35
CA LEU A 340 15.03 11.71 4.08
C LEU A 340 14.23 12.70 3.22
N VAL A 341 14.88 13.43 2.30
CA VAL A 341 14.22 14.49 1.52
C VAL A 341 13.71 13.97 0.18
N ARG A 342 14.60 13.33 -0.57
CA ARG A 342 14.31 12.86 -1.94
C ARG A 342 13.14 11.87 -2.05
N PRO A 343 12.92 10.95 -1.11
CA PRO A 343 11.77 10.04 -1.18
C PRO A 343 10.41 10.76 -1.25
N HIS A 344 10.27 11.94 -0.65
CA HIS A 344 9.05 12.75 -0.77
C HIS A 344 8.80 13.29 -2.17
N LEU A 345 9.86 13.45 -2.99
CA LEU A 345 9.80 13.97 -4.35
C LEU A 345 9.66 12.86 -5.40
N GLU A 346 9.85 11.58 -5.00
CA GLU A 346 9.91 10.44 -5.91
C GLU A 346 8.88 9.34 -5.60
N TYR A 347 8.17 9.39 -4.46
CA TYR A 347 7.20 8.37 -4.08
C TYR A 347 6.05 8.31 -5.08
N CYS A 348 5.86 7.16 -5.73
CA CYS A 348 4.86 6.90 -6.78
C CYS A 348 4.88 7.93 -7.93
N VAL A 349 6.02 8.57 -8.21
CA VAL A 349 6.12 9.68 -9.17
C VAL A 349 5.77 9.28 -10.61
N GLN A 350 5.86 8.01 -10.96
CA GLN A 350 5.43 7.48 -12.26
C GLN A 350 3.92 7.63 -12.47
N PHE A 351 3.15 7.69 -11.39
CA PHE A 351 1.72 7.95 -11.46
C PHE A 351 1.40 9.45 -11.57
N TRP A 352 2.10 10.31 -10.80
CA TRP A 352 1.79 11.74 -10.71
C TRP A 352 2.89 12.65 -11.27
N SER A 353 3.69 12.18 -12.23
CA SER A 353 4.73 13.01 -12.84
C SER A 353 4.19 14.40 -13.20
N PRO A 354 4.94 15.51 -12.92
CA PRO A 354 4.44 16.86 -13.14
C PRO A 354 4.08 17.09 -14.60
N MET A 355 2.86 17.50 -14.87
CA MET A 355 2.35 17.83 -16.22
C MET A 355 2.87 19.19 -16.69
N PHE A 356 3.09 20.13 -15.76
CA PHE A 356 3.47 21.50 -16.10
C PHE A 356 4.93 21.80 -15.75
N LYS A 357 5.63 22.53 -16.62
CA LYS A 357 7.02 22.98 -16.38
C LYS A 357 7.19 23.75 -15.06
N LYS A 358 6.17 24.52 -14.66
CA LYS A 358 6.17 25.23 -13.37
C LYS A 358 6.29 24.28 -12.17
N ASP A 359 5.64 23.12 -12.22
CA ASP A 359 5.64 22.15 -11.12
C ASP A 359 6.92 21.32 -11.13
N GLU A 360 7.44 20.98 -12.32
CA GLU A 360 8.76 20.39 -12.47
C GLU A 360 9.84 21.31 -11.88
N PHE A 361 9.77 22.61 -12.17
CA PHE A 361 10.68 23.61 -11.61
C PHE A 361 10.59 23.67 -10.07
N LYS A 362 9.38 23.66 -9.49
CA LYS A 362 9.19 23.63 -8.01
C LYS A 362 9.88 22.42 -7.36
N LEU A 363 9.72 21.24 -7.94
CA LEU A 363 10.37 20.02 -7.44
C LEU A 363 11.89 20.15 -7.49
N GLU A 364 12.45 20.58 -8.63
CA GLU A 364 13.89 20.77 -8.82
C GLU A 364 14.47 21.84 -7.88
N GLN A 365 13.69 22.87 -7.53
CA GLN A 365 14.11 23.90 -6.56
C GLN A 365 14.41 23.33 -5.16
N VAL A 366 13.76 22.23 -4.75
CA VAL A 366 14.09 21.57 -3.47
C VAL A 366 15.53 21.01 -3.52
N GLN A 367 15.89 20.35 -4.61
CA GLN A 367 17.24 19.83 -4.79
C GLN A 367 18.29 20.95 -4.92
N ARG A 368 17.94 22.03 -5.64
CA ARG A 368 18.80 23.24 -5.71
C ARG A 368 19.05 23.82 -4.33
N ARG A 369 18.02 23.92 -3.46
CA ARG A 369 18.16 24.37 -2.07
C ARG A 369 19.03 23.43 -1.23
N ALA A 370 18.85 22.10 -1.39
CA ALA A 370 19.65 21.12 -0.68
C ALA A 370 21.15 21.20 -1.06
N THR A 371 21.45 21.33 -2.34
CA THR A 371 22.85 21.44 -2.83
C THR A 371 23.51 22.78 -2.49
N ARG A 372 22.74 23.84 -2.26
CA ARG A 372 23.25 25.18 -1.92
C ARG A 372 23.88 25.25 -0.51
N VAL A 373 23.52 24.33 0.38
CA VAL A 373 23.96 24.32 1.79
C VAL A 373 25.31 23.62 1.96
N ILE A 374 25.80 22.93 0.92
CA ILE A 374 27.01 22.10 0.98
C ILE A 374 28.23 23.00 0.78
N ARG A 375 29.20 22.87 1.71
CA ARG A 375 30.47 23.63 1.69
C ARG A 375 31.28 23.35 0.42
N ARG A 376 32.10 24.33 0.04
CA ARG A 376 33.01 24.30 -1.12
C ARG A 376 32.31 24.18 -2.46
N MET A 377 30.99 24.47 -2.49
CA MET A 377 30.20 24.44 -3.72
C MET A 377 29.48 25.76 -4.01
N GLU A 378 29.79 26.81 -3.26
CA GLU A 378 29.10 28.10 -3.31
C GLU A 378 29.10 28.69 -4.73
N ASN A 379 30.26 28.68 -5.39
CA ASN A 379 30.50 29.31 -6.70
C ASN A 379 30.22 28.37 -7.90
N LEU A 380 29.76 27.15 -7.68
CA LEU A 380 29.47 26.23 -8.76
C LEU A 380 28.06 26.42 -9.31
N SER A 381 27.89 26.27 -10.63
CA SER A 381 26.56 26.16 -11.23
C SER A 381 25.81 24.94 -10.69
N TYR A 382 24.49 24.94 -10.80
CA TYR A 382 23.70 23.80 -10.32
C TYR A 382 24.07 22.49 -11.00
N GLU A 383 24.31 22.52 -12.28
CA GLU A 383 24.69 21.37 -13.10
C GLU A 383 26.05 20.79 -12.63
N ARG A 384 27.01 21.66 -12.33
CA ARG A 384 28.30 21.26 -11.75
C ARG A 384 28.13 20.67 -10.35
N LYS A 385 27.30 21.30 -9.47
CA LYS A 385 26.99 20.76 -8.14
C LYS A 385 26.43 19.36 -8.20
N VAL A 386 25.44 19.14 -9.09
CA VAL A 386 24.81 17.83 -9.28
C VAL A 386 25.84 16.78 -9.71
N LYS A 387 26.73 17.13 -10.64
CA LYS A 387 27.80 16.23 -11.12
C LYS A 387 28.79 15.89 -10.00
N GLU A 388 29.32 16.91 -9.28
CA GLU A 388 30.29 16.74 -8.19
C GLU A 388 29.74 15.93 -7.01
N LEU A 389 28.42 16.02 -6.76
CA LEU A 389 27.74 15.30 -5.70
C LEU A 389 27.28 13.88 -6.11
N GLY A 390 27.55 13.45 -7.33
CA GLY A 390 27.06 12.17 -7.85
C GLY A 390 25.54 12.07 -7.80
N LEU A 391 24.87 13.19 -8.10
CA LEU A 391 23.42 13.27 -8.20
C LEU A 391 22.99 13.36 -9.67
N PHE A 392 21.73 13.05 -9.94
CA PHE A 392 21.04 13.38 -11.18
C PHE A 392 19.99 14.46 -10.88
N SER A 393 19.64 15.27 -11.89
CA SER A 393 18.44 16.11 -11.78
C SER A 393 17.21 15.24 -11.52
N LEU A 394 16.21 15.79 -10.86
CA LEU A 394 14.96 15.05 -10.58
C LEU A 394 14.25 14.65 -11.88
N THR A 395 14.34 15.49 -12.93
CA THR A 395 13.83 15.13 -14.26
C THR A 395 14.48 13.87 -14.82
N LYS A 396 15.83 13.80 -14.82
CA LYS A 396 16.55 12.59 -15.29
C LYS A 396 16.21 11.37 -14.43
N ARG A 397 15.98 11.57 -13.14
CA ARG A 397 15.61 10.49 -12.24
C ARG A 397 14.19 9.98 -12.51
N ARG A 398 13.23 10.88 -12.81
CA ARG A 398 11.88 10.48 -13.23
C ARG A 398 11.93 9.65 -14.50
N LEU A 399 12.57 10.15 -15.56
CA LEU A 399 12.74 9.40 -16.81
C LEU A 399 13.36 8.02 -16.61
N ARG A 400 14.40 7.93 -15.76
CA ARG A 400 14.97 6.64 -15.39
C ARG A 400 13.96 5.75 -14.65
N GLY A 401 13.17 6.31 -13.74
CA GLY A 401 12.12 5.61 -13.02
C GLY A 401 11.05 5.07 -13.97
N ASP A 402 10.64 5.87 -14.93
CA ASP A 402 9.66 5.51 -15.96
C ASP A 402 10.16 4.33 -16.81
N MET A 403 11.41 4.37 -17.27
CA MET A 403 12.03 3.27 -18.01
C MET A 403 12.16 1.99 -17.17
N ILE A 404 12.45 2.10 -15.88
CA ILE A 404 12.49 0.94 -14.96
C ILE A 404 11.08 0.38 -14.75
N ALA A 405 10.07 1.23 -14.58
CA ALA A 405 8.68 0.81 -14.42
C ALA A 405 8.20 0.08 -15.70
N LEU A 406 8.41 0.68 -16.85
CA LEU A 406 8.12 0.08 -18.15
C LEU A 406 8.79 -1.29 -18.32
N TYR A 407 10.09 -1.39 -18.03
CA TYR A 407 10.81 -2.66 -18.09
C TYR A 407 10.19 -3.73 -17.20
N LYS A 408 9.79 -3.37 -15.97
CA LYS A 408 9.15 -4.29 -15.04
C LYS A 408 7.79 -4.80 -15.56
N TYR A 409 7.00 -3.95 -16.20
CA TYR A 409 5.73 -4.34 -16.81
C TYR A 409 5.95 -5.27 -18.02
N ILE A 410 6.83 -4.90 -18.94
CA ILE A 410 7.12 -5.72 -20.15
C ILE A 410 7.68 -7.10 -19.78
N ARG A 411 8.46 -7.19 -18.69
CA ARG A 411 9.06 -8.44 -18.21
C ARG A 411 8.15 -9.24 -17.27
N GLY A 412 6.91 -8.81 -17.05
CA GLY A 412 5.98 -9.49 -16.14
C GLY A 412 6.44 -9.51 -14.67
N ILE A 413 7.40 -8.64 -14.30
CA ILE A 413 7.87 -8.50 -12.91
C ILE A 413 6.76 -7.85 -12.08
N ASN A 414 6.04 -6.87 -12.65
CA ASN A 414 4.80 -6.35 -12.12
C ASN A 414 3.67 -7.21 -12.70
N THR A 415 3.16 -8.15 -11.92
CA THR A 415 2.30 -9.24 -12.40
C THR A 415 1.01 -8.77 -13.06
N GLY A 416 0.74 -9.32 -14.25
CA GLY A 416 -0.61 -9.47 -14.83
C GLY A 416 -1.13 -8.31 -15.66
N GLU A 417 -0.57 -7.10 -15.56
CA GLU A 417 -1.15 -5.89 -16.16
C GLU A 417 -0.30 -5.29 -17.29
N GLY A 418 0.90 -5.82 -17.51
CA GLY A 418 1.83 -5.25 -18.50
C GLY A 418 1.31 -5.30 -19.94
N GLU A 419 0.58 -6.35 -20.30
CA GLU A 419 0.00 -6.52 -21.63
C GLU A 419 -1.22 -5.60 -21.86
N GLU A 420 -1.95 -5.27 -20.81
CA GLU A 420 -3.07 -4.33 -20.85
C GLU A 420 -2.58 -2.88 -20.95
N LEU A 421 -1.52 -2.53 -20.18
CA LEU A 421 -0.97 -1.18 -20.13
C LEU A 421 -0.05 -0.85 -21.32
N PHE A 422 0.74 -1.81 -21.79
CA PHE A 422 1.76 -1.59 -22.82
C PHE A 422 1.64 -2.61 -23.95
N LYS A 423 0.96 -2.24 -25.02
CA LYS A 423 0.83 -3.08 -26.21
C LYS A 423 2.13 -3.06 -27.02
N LEU A 424 2.64 -4.23 -27.34
CA LEU A 424 3.77 -4.38 -28.25
C LEU A 424 3.31 -4.10 -29.70
N SER A 425 4.15 -3.41 -30.46
CA SER A 425 3.87 -3.16 -31.89
C SER A 425 4.05 -4.44 -32.70
N THR A 426 3.08 -4.75 -33.54
CA THR A 426 3.15 -5.83 -34.52
C THR A 426 3.80 -5.41 -35.85
N SER A 427 4.18 -4.13 -36.01
CA SER A 427 4.78 -3.61 -37.23
C SER A 427 6.18 -4.19 -37.44
N VAL A 428 6.40 -4.78 -38.62
CA VAL A 428 7.65 -5.44 -39.04
C VAL A 428 8.58 -4.50 -39.82
N ASP A 429 8.17 -3.26 -40.06
CA ASP A 429 8.82 -2.33 -41.01
C ASP A 429 10.16 -1.77 -40.55
N THR A 430 10.58 -2.06 -39.34
CA THR A 430 11.89 -1.61 -38.81
C THR A 430 12.58 -2.70 -38.02
N ARG A 431 13.92 -2.73 -38.05
CA ARG A 431 14.70 -3.62 -37.16
C ARG A 431 14.27 -3.38 -35.71
N THR A 432 13.71 -4.37 -35.07
CA THR A 432 13.21 -4.29 -33.70
C THR A 432 13.89 -5.33 -32.82
N ASN A 433 14.08 -4.98 -31.54
CA ASN A 433 14.55 -5.90 -30.51
C ASN A 433 13.39 -6.70 -29.86
N GLY A 434 12.19 -6.67 -30.45
CA GLY A 434 10.98 -7.33 -29.94
C GLY A 434 10.23 -6.54 -28.86
N TYR A 435 10.70 -5.35 -28.46
CA TYR A 435 10.09 -4.54 -27.39
C TYR A 435 9.58 -3.19 -27.88
N LYS A 436 9.31 -3.04 -29.19
CA LYS A 436 8.72 -1.80 -29.72
C LYS A 436 7.28 -1.69 -29.21
N LEU A 437 6.95 -0.56 -28.61
CA LEU A 437 5.60 -0.29 -28.10
C LEU A 437 4.71 0.30 -29.21
N ALA A 438 3.44 -0.08 -29.20
CA ALA A 438 2.41 0.61 -29.96
C ALA A 438 2.06 1.91 -29.23
N ILE A 439 2.04 3.03 -29.95
CA ILE A 439 1.62 4.32 -29.41
C ILE A 439 0.14 4.49 -29.72
N GLY A 440 -0.69 4.57 -28.66
CA GLY A 440 -2.09 4.93 -28.76
C GLY A 440 -2.28 6.41 -29.11
N LYS A 441 -3.42 6.75 -29.68
CA LYS A 441 -3.86 8.15 -29.81
C LYS A 441 -4.70 8.48 -28.58
N PHE A 442 -4.36 9.58 -27.90
CA PHE A 442 -5.08 10.07 -26.73
C PHE A 442 -5.68 11.44 -27.05
N ARG A 443 -6.89 11.71 -26.57
CA ARG A 443 -7.57 13.00 -26.72
C ARG A 443 -7.17 13.98 -25.63
N LEU A 444 -6.92 13.46 -24.42
CA LEU A 444 -6.59 14.24 -23.24
C LEU A 444 -5.12 14.08 -22.86
N GLU A 445 -4.48 15.14 -22.38
CA GLU A 445 -3.09 15.11 -21.89
C GLU A 445 -2.95 14.54 -20.46
N ILE A 446 -3.98 13.88 -19.95
CA ILE A 446 -4.01 13.27 -18.60
C ILE A 446 -3.53 11.81 -18.57
N ARG A 447 -3.16 11.29 -19.72
CA ARG A 447 -2.74 9.88 -19.90
C ARG A 447 -1.24 9.75 -20.10
#